data_8e90556a3150ec0ba6c153533d657ece
#
_entry.id   8e90556a3150ec0ba6c153533d657ece
#
_cell.length_a   1.000
_cell.length_b   1.000
_cell.length_c   1.000
_cell.angle_alpha   90.00
_cell.angle_beta   90.00
_cell.angle_gamma   90.00
#
_symmetry.space_group_name_H-M   'P 1'
#
loop_
_entity.id
_entity.type
_entity.pdbx_description
1 polymer ?
#
loop_
_entity_poly.entity_id
_entity_poly.type
_entity_poly.pdbx_seq_one_letter_code
_entity_poly.pdbx_strand_id
1 'polypeptide(L)'
;MTEQEYEAFKEFINKVLYEQMTEDDYYIVMRRLGVNHRGNRFQSCCHHSNPNDGGYNLAFNPNSKSFMCFSQCSCSYSLLSLVKKHKELVDGKCSTWSAMKFICDQVNIPFNFKEEVKQVNTNIYKWQNSLLKYTKNYRQKIELKEIDQSILNYFDSYYHTEWIDYGISKQTLDKYQIKWYNYFNQIVIPCRQEDGKLIGIRVRNMNPNIDIKYKPLELLDGTEFNFPTNEVFYGENFNRANIERTRSVILVESEKTVMKFEDWYGEENNICLGLYGSVLSNSKLRKLLSWGCNTFYIALDSDFKEITYSNDKNKLTEYEKFEKKVMKIYNKLKPYGKVYVIYNNLGFKDCYKFSITDYEKEQFEQLWKKKEEIM
;
A
#
# COMPACT_ATOMS: atom_id res chain seq x y z
N MET A 1 17.29 23.23 -18.51
CA MET A 1 15.81 23.16 -18.61
C MET A 1 15.27 24.17 -17.62
N THR A 2 14.51 25.14 -18.09
CA THR A 2 13.85 26.15 -17.24
C THR A 2 12.73 25.50 -16.45
N GLU A 3 12.23 26.15 -15.39
CA GLU A 3 11.11 25.64 -14.59
C GLU A 3 9.85 25.42 -15.45
N GLN A 4 9.61 26.31 -16.41
CA GLN A 4 8.50 26.17 -17.36
C GLN A 4 8.65 24.97 -18.30
N GLU A 5 9.86 24.74 -18.82
CA GLU A 5 10.16 23.55 -19.63
C GLU A 5 10.02 22.25 -18.81
N TYR A 6 10.35 22.29 -17.53
CA TYR A 6 10.21 21.13 -16.64
C TYR A 6 8.75 20.78 -16.39
N GLU A 7 7.90 21.77 -16.14
CA GLU A 7 6.46 21.52 -15.94
C GLU A 7 5.78 21.05 -17.23
N ALA A 8 6.12 21.64 -18.38
CA ALA A 8 5.63 21.18 -19.69
C ALA A 8 6.06 19.74 -19.98
N PHE A 9 7.28 19.37 -19.61
CA PHE A 9 7.76 18.00 -19.77
C PHE A 9 7.01 17.01 -18.86
N LYS A 10 6.66 17.41 -17.64
CA LYS A 10 5.81 16.57 -16.76
C LYS A 10 4.40 16.37 -17.32
N GLU A 11 3.80 17.44 -17.85
CA GLU A 11 2.47 17.36 -18.47
C GLU A 11 2.52 16.45 -19.71
N PHE A 12 3.55 16.57 -20.54
CA PHE A 12 3.79 15.68 -21.67
C PHE A 12 3.92 14.21 -21.24
N ILE A 13 4.70 13.92 -20.19
CA ILE A 13 4.81 12.55 -19.64
C ILE A 13 3.44 11.99 -19.26
N ASN A 14 2.64 12.75 -18.51
CA ASN A 14 1.33 12.30 -18.07
C ASN A 14 0.38 12.07 -19.25
N LYS A 15 0.34 12.97 -20.21
CA LYS A 15 -0.47 12.87 -21.41
C LYS A 15 -0.09 11.62 -22.24
N VAL A 16 1.19 11.39 -22.47
CA VAL A 16 1.63 10.22 -23.23
C VAL A 16 1.31 8.94 -22.48
N LEU A 17 1.76 8.79 -21.23
CA LEU A 17 1.66 7.50 -20.52
C LEU A 17 0.21 7.15 -20.13
N TYR A 18 -0.59 8.11 -19.73
CA TYR A 18 -1.90 7.80 -19.15
C TYR A 18 -3.09 8.10 -20.05
N GLU A 19 -2.94 8.98 -21.06
CA GLU A 19 -4.04 9.37 -21.95
C GLU A 19 -3.89 8.80 -23.36
N GLN A 20 -2.67 8.81 -23.94
CA GLN A 20 -2.43 8.41 -25.33
C GLN A 20 -2.08 6.93 -25.50
N MET A 21 -1.26 6.37 -24.59
CA MET A 21 -0.84 4.98 -24.68
C MET A 21 -1.95 4.02 -24.29
N THR A 22 -2.15 3.02 -25.14
CA THR A 22 -3.01 1.86 -24.91
C THR A 22 -2.29 0.81 -24.05
N GLU A 23 -2.99 -0.22 -23.60
CA GLU A 23 -2.39 -1.35 -22.89
C GLU A 23 -1.34 -2.07 -23.76
N ASP A 24 -1.63 -2.27 -25.04
CA ASP A 24 -0.71 -2.91 -25.99
C ASP A 24 0.60 -2.15 -26.15
N ASP A 25 0.57 -0.82 -26.06
CA ASP A 25 1.79 -0.01 -26.14
C ASP A 25 2.74 -0.30 -24.98
N TYR A 26 2.22 -0.55 -23.77
CA TYR A 26 3.03 -0.98 -22.63
C TYR A 26 3.73 -2.31 -22.91
N TYR A 27 3.04 -3.26 -23.51
CA TYR A 27 3.62 -4.56 -23.90
C TYR A 27 4.67 -4.40 -25.02
N ILE A 28 4.44 -3.51 -25.98
CA ILE A 28 5.40 -3.20 -27.04
C ILE A 28 6.69 -2.64 -26.43
N VAL A 29 6.61 -1.63 -25.56
CA VAL A 29 7.79 -1.04 -24.93
C VAL A 29 8.56 -2.07 -24.11
N MET A 30 7.88 -2.91 -23.32
CA MET A 30 8.53 -3.96 -22.53
C MET A 30 9.24 -4.99 -23.41
N ARG A 31 8.62 -5.41 -24.50
CA ARG A 31 9.23 -6.32 -25.49
C ARG A 31 10.48 -5.71 -26.12
N ARG A 32 10.46 -4.41 -26.40
CA ARG A 32 11.60 -3.67 -26.96
C ARG A 32 12.77 -3.49 -25.99
N LEU A 33 12.51 -3.63 -24.69
CA LEU A 33 13.54 -3.74 -23.65
C LEU A 33 14.10 -5.17 -23.53
N GLY A 34 13.63 -6.13 -24.35
CA GLY A 34 14.03 -7.53 -24.24
C GLY A 34 13.32 -8.29 -23.11
N VAL A 35 12.24 -7.74 -22.55
CA VAL A 35 11.50 -8.32 -21.42
C VAL A 35 10.37 -9.21 -21.95
N ASN A 36 10.43 -10.51 -21.64
CA ASN A 36 9.35 -11.44 -21.97
C ASN A 36 8.23 -11.38 -20.93
N HIS A 37 7.03 -11.82 -21.32
CA HIS A 37 5.86 -11.86 -20.44
C HIS A 37 5.06 -13.15 -20.58
N ARG A 38 4.26 -13.45 -19.53
CA ARG A 38 3.25 -14.50 -19.50
C ARG A 38 1.97 -13.90 -18.93
N GLY A 39 0.95 -13.67 -19.78
CA GLY A 39 -0.19 -12.84 -19.41
C GLY A 39 0.27 -11.45 -18.95
N ASN A 40 -0.18 -10.99 -17.81
CA ASN A 40 0.21 -9.70 -17.19
C ASN A 40 1.51 -9.76 -16.37
N ARG A 41 2.24 -10.88 -16.36
CA ARG A 41 3.50 -11.06 -15.65
C ARG A 41 4.68 -10.92 -16.58
N PHE A 42 5.62 -10.07 -16.20
CA PHE A 42 6.86 -9.78 -16.94
C PHE A 42 8.08 -10.27 -16.17
N GLN A 43 9.16 -10.53 -16.90
CA GLN A 43 10.46 -10.77 -16.27
C GLN A 43 10.93 -9.55 -15.47
N SER A 44 11.59 -9.78 -14.35
CA SER A 44 11.99 -8.74 -13.39
C SER A 44 13.17 -7.91 -13.88
N CYS A 45 12.93 -7.02 -14.83
CA CYS A 45 13.94 -6.13 -15.42
C CYS A 45 14.35 -4.94 -14.51
N CYS A 46 13.66 -4.74 -13.38
CA CYS A 46 13.93 -3.63 -12.46
C CYS A 46 15.17 -3.82 -11.57
N HIS A 47 15.73 -5.04 -11.52
CA HIS A 47 16.93 -5.38 -10.74
C HIS A 47 17.84 -6.41 -11.44
N HIS A 48 17.57 -6.74 -12.72
CA HIS A 48 18.43 -7.54 -13.56
C HIS A 48 18.79 -6.77 -14.83
N SER A 49 20.08 -6.69 -15.16
CA SER A 49 20.56 -6.10 -16.42
C SER A 49 20.16 -6.93 -17.63
N ASN A 50 20.19 -8.26 -17.48
CA ASN A 50 19.60 -9.19 -18.44
C ASN A 50 18.23 -9.65 -17.92
N PRO A 51 17.11 -9.28 -18.55
CA PRO A 51 15.78 -9.68 -18.09
C PRO A 51 15.57 -11.19 -18.00
N ASN A 52 16.29 -11.98 -18.81
CA ASN A 52 16.19 -13.44 -18.82
C ASN A 52 16.70 -14.10 -17.52
N ASP A 53 17.51 -13.38 -16.73
CA ASP A 53 18.00 -13.87 -15.44
C ASP A 53 16.94 -13.68 -14.34
N GLY A 54 15.88 -12.92 -14.62
CA GLY A 54 14.76 -12.63 -13.71
C GLY A 54 13.56 -13.54 -13.94
N GLY A 55 12.94 -14.01 -12.84
CA GLY A 55 11.63 -14.68 -12.91
C GLY A 55 10.50 -13.72 -13.29
N TYR A 56 9.30 -14.25 -13.58
CA TYR A 56 8.09 -13.48 -13.93
C TYR A 56 7.43 -12.83 -12.70
N ASN A 57 8.20 -12.04 -11.95
CA ASN A 57 7.77 -11.43 -10.69
C ASN A 57 7.34 -9.97 -10.81
N LEU A 58 7.33 -9.41 -12.02
CA LEU A 58 6.88 -8.05 -12.29
C LEU A 58 5.47 -8.11 -12.90
N ALA A 59 4.44 -7.69 -12.15
CA ALA A 59 3.06 -7.70 -12.62
C ALA A 59 2.65 -6.33 -13.14
N PHE A 60 2.02 -6.31 -14.31
CA PHE A 60 1.38 -5.11 -14.87
C PHE A 60 -0.07 -5.02 -14.41
N ASN A 61 -0.47 -3.83 -13.96
CA ASN A 61 -1.85 -3.50 -13.64
C ASN A 61 -2.38 -2.50 -14.69
N PRO A 62 -3.28 -2.92 -15.60
CA PRO A 62 -3.78 -2.06 -16.66
C PRO A 62 -4.61 -0.88 -16.12
N ASN A 63 -5.33 -1.05 -15.01
CA ASN A 63 -6.17 0.01 -14.43
C ASN A 63 -5.34 1.18 -13.88
N SER A 64 -4.22 0.90 -13.23
CA SER A 64 -3.30 1.92 -12.70
C SER A 64 -2.15 2.25 -13.66
N LYS A 65 -2.06 1.53 -14.79
CA LYS A 65 -0.95 1.62 -15.76
C LYS A 65 0.42 1.56 -15.06
N SER A 66 0.58 0.65 -14.11
CA SER A 66 1.77 0.50 -13.28
C SER A 66 2.26 -0.94 -13.21
N PHE A 67 3.52 -1.11 -12.88
CA PHE A 67 4.17 -2.40 -12.68
C PHE A 67 4.51 -2.58 -11.21
N MET A 68 4.20 -3.75 -10.64
CA MET A 68 4.57 -4.12 -9.28
C MET A 68 5.60 -5.25 -9.31
N CYS A 69 6.74 -5.05 -8.71
CA CYS A 69 7.74 -6.10 -8.50
C CYS A 69 7.45 -6.84 -7.19
N PHE A 70 7.25 -8.16 -7.28
CA PHE A 70 7.01 -9.05 -6.13
C PHE A 70 8.26 -9.80 -5.65
N SER A 71 9.44 -9.38 -6.09
CA SER A 71 10.71 -9.96 -5.65
C SER A 71 11.60 -8.90 -4.97
N GLN A 72 12.91 -8.90 -5.22
CA GLN A 72 13.92 -8.12 -4.49
C GLN A 72 13.57 -6.64 -4.20
N CYS A 73 12.96 -5.91 -5.14
CA CYS A 73 12.70 -4.50 -4.91
C CYS A 73 11.34 -4.20 -4.28
N SER A 74 10.37 -5.11 -4.34
CA SER A 74 9.02 -4.95 -3.76
C SER A 74 8.41 -3.55 -3.96
N CYS A 75 8.66 -2.95 -5.15
CA CYS A 75 8.29 -1.58 -5.48
C CYS A 75 7.34 -1.53 -6.65
N SER A 76 6.50 -0.48 -6.67
CA SER A 76 5.68 -0.14 -7.83
C SER A 76 6.40 0.86 -8.73
N TYR A 77 6.28 0.66 -10.04
CA TYR A 77 6.92 1.45 -11.08
C TYR A 77 5.89 1.97 -12.08
N SER A 78 5.99 3.23 -12.50
CA SER A 78 5.43 3.65 -13.77
C SER A 78 6.28 3.07 -14.92
N LEU A 79 5.74 3.01 -16.14
CA LEU A 79 6.53 2.56 -17.29
C LEU A 79 7.83 3.37 -17.43
N LEU A 80 7.76 4.68 -17.29
CA LEU A 80 8.92 5.56 -17.37
C LEU A 80 9.99 5.23 -16.32
N SER A 81 9.59 5.07 -15.07
CA SER A 81 10.53 4.74 -13.99
C SER A 81 11.14 3.35 -14.16
N LEU A 82 10.39 2.40 -14.71
CA LEU A 82 10.86 1.06 -15.00
C LEU A 82 11.86 1.05 -16.15
N VAL A 83 11.54 1.72 -17.27
CA VAL A 83 12.44 1.86 -18.42
C VAL A 83 13.74 2.56 -18.01
N LYS A 84 13.64 3.64 -17.25
CA LYS A 84 14.81 4.35 -16.73
C LYS A 84 15.68 3.44 -15.88
N LYS A 85 15.07 2.73 -14.92
CA LYS A 85 15.75 1.82 -14.02
C LYS A 85 16.48 0.70 -14.75
N HIS A 86 15.79 0.06 -15.72
CA HIS A 86 16.39 -1.00 -16.53
C HIS A 86 17.58 -0.49 -17.35
N LYS A 87 17.41 0.64 -18.03
CA LYS A 87 18.52 1.24 -18.81
C LYS A 87 19.69 1.68 -17.94
N GLU A 88 19.45 2.14 -16.71
CA GLU A 88 20.54 2.42 -15.75
C GLU A 88 21.32 1.16 -15.38
N LEU A 89 20.66 -0.01 -15.30
CA LEU A 89 21.33 -1.28 -15.03
C LEU A 89 22.15 -1.80 -16.22
N VAL A 90 21.66 -1.54 -17.44
CA VAL A 90 22.33 -2.01 -18.68
C VAL A 90 23.41 -1.04 -19.14
N ASP A 91 23.11 0.26 -19.18
CA ASP A 91 23.92 1.31 -19.83
C ASP A 91 24.69 2.17 -18.82
N GLY A 92 24.49 1.95 -17.51
CA GLY A 92 25.12 2.69 -16.42
C GLY A 92 24.45 4.02 -16.08
N LYS A 93 23.90 4.75 -17.05
CA LYS A 93 23.18 6.02 -16.82
C LYS A 93 21.99 6.18 -17.79
N CYS A 94 20.85 6.62 -17.27
CA CYS A 94 19.69 6.98 -18.08
C CYS A 94 18.98 8.20 -17.49
N SER A 95 18.84 9.27 -18.25
CA SER A 95 18.03 10.42 -17.83
C SER A 95 16.54 10.14 -18.03
N THR A 96 15.69 10.83 -17.29
CA THR A 96 14.23 10.76 -17.50
C THR A 96 13.83 11.17 -18.93
N TRP A 97 14.56 12.11 -19.48
CA TRP A 97 14.42 12.53 -20.88
C TRP A 97 14.70 11.38 -21.85
N SER A 98 15.85 10.71 -21.70
CA SER A 98 16.24 9.60 -22.59
C SER A 98 15.27 8.42 -22.48
N ALA A 99 14.79 8.13 -21.29
CA ALA A 99 13.80 7.08 -21.07
C ALA A 99 12.46 7.42 -21.73
N MET A 100 11.98 8.68 -21.59
CA MET A 100 10.73 9.13 -22.22
C MET A 100 10.82 9.15 -23.74
N LYS A 101 11.95 9.65 -24.29
CA LYS A 101 12.19 9.61 -25.72
C LYS A 101 12.17 8.17 -26.25
N PHE A 102 12.85 7.26 -25.56
CA PHE A 102 12.80 5.84 -25.93
C PHE A 102 11.37 5.32 -25.97
N ILE A 103 10.54 5.58 -24.95
CA ILE A 103 9.15 5.14 -24.93
C ILE A 103 8.40 5.68 -26.14
N CYS A 104 8.47 6.98 -26.41
CA CYS A 104 7.80 7.60 -27.54
C CYS A 104 8.24 7.00 -28.89
N ASP A 105 9.53 6.75 -29.06
CA ASP A 105 10.08 6.15 -30.28
C ASP A 105 9.56 4.71 -30.51
N GLN A 106 9.28 3.95 -29.45
CA GLN A 106 8.78 2.56 -29.60
C GLN A 106 7.30 2.49 -29.99
N VAL A 107 6.52 3.50 -29.66
CA VAL A 107 5.07 3.55 -29.90
C VAL A 107 4.68 4.60 -30.93
N ASN A 108 5.64 5.14 -31.66
CA ASN A 108 5.47 6.15 -32.72
C ASN A 108 4.70 7.40 -32.26
N ILE A 109 4.87 7.81 -31.03
CA ILE A 109 4.34 9.06 -30.50
C ILE A 109 5.40 10.16 -30.69
N PRO A 110 5.07 11.31 -31.32
CA PRO A 110 6.01 12.41 -31.48
C PRO A 110 6.52 12.95 -30.15
N PHE A 111 7.83 13.08 -29.98
CA PHE A 111 8.45 13.63 -28.77
C PHE A 111 8.57 15.17 -28.87
N ASN A 112 7.41 15.89 -28.88
CA ASN A 112 7.30 17.32 -29.19
C ASN A 112 6.70 18.15 -28.05
N PHE A 113 7.22 18.03 -26.81
CA PHE A 113 6.69 18.81 -25.68
C PHE A 113 7.01 20.33 -25.76
N LYS A 114 7.98 20.77 -26.57
CA LYS A 114 8.32 22.20 -26.73
C LYS A 114 7.31 23.01 -27.56
N GLU A 115 6.50 22.39 -28.38
CA GLU A 115 5.44 23.07 -29.13
C GLU A 115 4.26 23.45 -28.22
N GLU A 116 4.00 22.69 -27.16
CA GLU A 116 2.96 23.00 -26.19
C GLU A 116 3.33 24.21 -25.29
N VAL A 117 4.62 24.51 -25.10
CA VAL A 117 5.08 25.69 -24.36
C VAL A 117 4.73 27.01 -25.08
N LYS A 118 4.57 26.99 -26.40
CA LYS A 118 4.21 28.19 -27.17
C LYS A 118 2.72 28.55 -27.09
N GLN A 119 1.86 27.65 -26.66
CA GLN A 119 0.41 27.89 -26.50
C GLN A 119 -0.01 28.23 -25.07
N VAL A 120 0.86 28.09 -24.08
CA VAL A 120 0.58 28.54 -22.72
C VAL A 120 0.87 30.03 -22.62
N ASN A 121 -0.01 30.79 -23.24
CA ASN A 121 -0.02 32.24 -23.07
C ASN A 121 -0.49 32.57 -21.65
N THR A 122 0.47 33.12 -20.90
CA THR A 122 0.23 34.02 -19.77
C THR A 122 -1.23 34.21 -19.42
N ASN A 123 -1.71 33.70 -18.26
CA ASN A 123 -2.35 34.62 -17.35
C ASN A 123 -2.86 34.04 -16.04
N ILE A 124 -2.50 34.72 -15.00
CA ILE A 124 -3.32 35.29 -13.90
C ILE A 124 -3.80 34.32 -12.81
N TYR A 125 -3.91 33.02 -13.02
CA TYR A 125 -4.49 32.12 -11.99
C TYR A 125 -3.63 30.87 -11.68
N LYS A 126 -2.30 31.02 -11.53
CA LYS A 126 -1.41 29.92 -11.11
C LYS A 126 -1.92 29.20 -9.84
N TRP A 127 -2.47 29.94 -8.89
CA TRP A 127 -3.03 29.39 -7.66
C TRP A 127 -4.40 28.70 -7.88
N GLN A 128 -5.24 29.20 -8.79
CA GLN A 128 -6.52 28.56 -9.12
C GLN A 128 -6.29 27.26 -9.91
N ASN A 129 -5.32 27.21 -10.81
CA ASN A 129 -4.93 25.97 -11.50
C ASN A 129 -4.31 24.95 -10.54
N SER A 130 -3.56 25.41 -9.53
CA SER A 130 -3.11 24.53 -8.46
C SER A 130 -4.29 24.00 -7.64
N LEU A 131 -5.26 24.84 -7.27
CA LEU A 131 -6.50 24.42 -6.62
C LEU A 131 -7.33 23.49 -7.51
N LEU A 132 -7.40 23.73 -8.82
CA LEU A 132 -8.10 22.86 -9.76
C LEU A 132 -7.40 21.52 -9.97
N LYS A 133 -6.06 21.45 -9.92
CA LYS A 133 -5.33 20.17 -9.85
C LYS A 133 -5.67 19.39 -8.60
N TYR A 134 -5.76 20.06 -7.46
CA TYR A 134 -6.22 19.43 -6.21
C TYR A 134 -7.70 19.04 -6.28
N THR A 135 -8.56 19.83 -6.92
CA THR A 135 -9.99 19.53 -7.07
C THR A 135 -10.29 18.51 -8.17
N LYS A 136 -9.51 18.41 -9.27
CA LYS A 136 -9.67 17.33 -10.27
C LYS A 136 -9.29 15.96 -9.69
N ASN A 137 -8.22 15.88 -8.90
CA ASN A 137 -7.92 14.66 -8.14
C ASN A 137 -8.95 14.38 -7.03
N TYR A 138 -9.75 15.37 -6.65
CA TYR A 138 -10.83 15.23 -5.66
C TYR A 138 -12.10 14.56 -6.23
N ARG A 139 -12.26 14.47 -7.54
CA ARG A 139 -13.51 14.08 -8.18
C ARG A 139 -13.61 12.63 -8.63
N GLN A 140 -12.55 11.89 -8.67
CA GLN A 140 -12.67 10.43 -8.84
C GLN A 140 -12.74 9.78 -7.45
N LYS A 141 -13.92 9.83 -6.84
CA LYS A 141 -14.31 8.86 -5.82
C LYS A 141 -14.26 7.51 -6.53
N ILE A 142 -13.24 6.69 -6.21
CA ILE A 142 -13.20 5.31 -6.70
C ILE A 142 -14.45 4.66 -6.15
N GLU A 143 -15.38 4.33 -7.01
CA GLU A 143 -16.58 3.62 -6.63
C GLU A 143 -16.18 2.18 -6.32
N LEU A 144 -16.21 1.83 -5.02
CA LEU A 144 -15.87 0.50 -4.57
C LEU A 144 -17.03 -0.44 -4.94
N LYS A 145 -16.73 -1.46 -5.72
CA LYS A 145 -17.72 -2.46 -6.12
C LYS A 145 -18.17 -3.24 -4.88
N GLU A 146 -19.45 -3.16 -4.57
CA GLU A 146 -20.06 -3.98 -3.54
C GLU A 146 -20.11 -5.45 -3.97
N ILE A 147 -19.79 -6.34 -3.04
CA ILE A 147 -19.88 -7.79 -3.19
C ILE A 147 -21.10 -8.27 -2.43
N ASP A 148 -21.87 -9.18 -3.00
CA ASP A 148 -23.00 -9.79 -2.32
C ASP A 148 -22.52 -10.52 -1.07
N GLN A 149 -23.05 -10.12 0.08
CA GLN A 149 -22.68 -10.68 1.37
C GLN A 149 -22.97 -12.18 1.49
N SER A 150 -23.90 -12.71 0.70
CA SER A 150 -24.26 -14.14 0.70
C SER A 150 -23.09 -15.04 0.36
N ILE A 151 -22.04 -14.51 -0.29
CA ILE A 151 -20.81 -15.28 -0.55
C ILE A 151 -20.16 -15.82 0.75
N LEU A 152 -20.32 -15.11 1.87
CA LEU A 152 -19.76 -15.55 3.15
C LEU A 152 -20.41 -16.83 3.67
N ASN A 153 -21.60 -17.18 3.18
CA ASN A 153 -22.28 -18.44 3.52
C ASN A 153 -21.64 -19.67 2.85
N TYR A 154 -20.78 -19.45 1.86
CA TYR A 154 -20.01 -20.51 1.21
C TYR A 154 -18.91 -21.09 2.12
N PHE A 155 -18.51 -20.38 3.16
CA PHE A 155 -17.40 -20.73 4.03
C PHE A 155 -17.89 -21.24 5.39
N ASP A 156 -17.07 -22.10 6.01
CA ASP A 156 -17.39 -22.69 7.30
C ASP A 156 -17.31 -21.67 8.44
N SER A 157 -18.24 -21.78 9.41
CA SER A 157 -18.18 -21.03 10.67
C SER A 157 -17.24 -21.74 11.67
N TYR A 158 -15.97 -21.82 11.31
CA TYR A 158 -14.93 -22.43 12.13
C TYR A 158 -13.92 -21.39 12.56
N TYR A 159 -13.51 -21.44 13.82
CA TYR A 159 -12.50 -20.54 14.37
C TYR A 159 -11.17 -21.28 14.45
N HIS A 160 -10.22 -20.85 13.67
CA HIS A 160 -8.89 -21.44 13.66
C HIS A 160 -8.19 -21.26 15.01
N THR A 161 -7.62 -22.33 15.56
CA THR A 161 -7.01 -22.35 16.90
C THR A 161 -5.91 -21.30 17.05
N GLU A 162 -5.08 -21.06 16.03
CA GLU A 162 -4.04 -20.02 16.07
C GLU A 162 -4.59 -18.63 16.45
N TRP A 163 -5.80 -18.25 15.98
CA TRP A 163 -6.37 -16.95 16.33
C TRP A 163 -7.05 -16.94 17.69
N ILE A 164 -7.60 -18.10 18.12
CA ILE A 164 -8.11 -18.26 19.48
C ILE A 164 -6.95 -18.23 20.49
N ASP A 165 -5.88 -18.99 20.23
CA ASP A 165 -4.68 -19.05 21.08
C ASP A 165 -3.95 -17.69 21.10
N TYR A 166 -4.01 -16.93 20.01
CA TYR A 166 -3.57 -15.55 19.95
C TYR A 166 -4.39 -14.63 20.87
N GLY A 167 -5.56 -15.09 21.32
CA GLY A 167 -6.46 -14.42 22.25
C GLY A 167 -7.46 -13.49 21.56
N ILE A 168 -7.87 -13.79 20.33
CA ILE A 168 -9.05 -13.17 19.71
C ILE A 168 -10.26 -14.00 20.09
N SER A 169 -11.24 -13.37 20.75
CA SER A 169 -12.45 -14.06 21.22
C SER A 169 -13.34 -14.51 20.06
N LYS A 170 -14.12 -15.56 20.28
CA LYS A 170 -15.13 -16.01 19.30
C LYS A 170 -16.14 -14.90 18.99
N GLN A 171 -16.51 -14.11 20.00
CA GLN A 171 -17.42 -12.98 19.83
C GLN A 171 -16.87 -11.95 18.85
N THR A 172 -15.61 -11.61 18.96
CA THR A 172 -14.92 -10.69 18.03
C THR A 172 -14.83 -11.31 16.63
N LEU A 173 -14.47 -12.60 16.52
CA LEU A 173 -14.42 -13.28 15.22
C LEU A 173 -15.79 -13.31 14.53
N ASP A 174 -16.88 -13.54 15.28
CA ASP A 174 -18.25 -13.48 14.76
C ASP A 174 -18.64 -12.08 14.30
N LYS A 175 -18.34 -11.06 15.08
CA LYS A 175 -18.60 -9.66 14.74
C LYS A 175 -17.92 -9.25 13.43
N TYR A 176 -16.66 -9.66 13.25
CA TYR A 176 -15.90 -9.40 12.03
C TYR A 176 -16.22 -10.39 10.92
N GLN A 177 -17.15 -11.35 11.16
CA GLN A 177 -17.59 -12.37 10.22
C GLN A 177 -16.44 -13.21 9.64
N ILE A 178 -15.45 -13.49 10.46
CA ILE A 178 -14.33 -14.35 10.08
C ILE A 178 -14.85 -15.76 9.80
N LYS A 179 -14.39 -16.34 8.69
CA LYS A 179 -14.81 -17.64 8.20
C LYS A 179 -13.60 -18.53 7.90
N TRP A 180 -13.88 -19.77 7.55
CA TRP A 180 -12.87 -20.76 7.23
C TRP A 180 -13.10 -21.37 5.86
N TYR A 181 -12.06 -21.34 5.02
CA TYR A 181 -12.06 -22.02 3.74
C TYR A 181 -11.29 -23.33 3.85
N ASN A 182 -12.01 -24.39 4.17
CA ASN A 182 -11.42 -25.70 4.49
C ASN A 182 -10.57 -26.24 3.32
N TYR A 183 -11.04 -26.13 2.09
CA TYR A 183 -10.35 -26.66 0.92
C TYR A 183 -8.91 -26.15 0.77
N PHE A 184 -8.67 -24.88 1.05
CA PHE A 184 -7.34 -24.26 0.93
C PHE A 184 -6.64 -24.04 2.26
N ASN A 185 -7.20 -24.48 3.37
CA ASN A 185 -6.65 -24.24 4.71
C ASN A 185 -6.41 -22.75 4.97
N GLN A 186 -7.47 -21.93 4.84
CA GLN A 186 -7.37 -20.47 4.88
C GLN A 186 -8.40 -19.84 5.82
N ILE A 187 -7.98 -18.87 6.61
CA ILE A 187 -8.88 -17.97 7.33
C ILE A 187 -9.40 -16.93 6.32
N VAL A 188 -10.71 -16.78 6.23
CA VAL A 188 -11.41 -15.84 5.35
C VAL A 188 -11.72 -14.56 6.12
N ILE A 189 -11.28 -13.43 5.58
CA ILE A 189 -11.31 -12.12 6.23
C ILE A 189 -12.12 -11.17 5.36
N PRO A 190 -13.39 -10.89 5.69
CA PRO A 190 -14.21 -9.90 4.97
C PRO A 190 -13.64 -8.50 5.13
N CYS A 191 -13.56 -7.75 4.04
CA CYS A 191 -13.08 -6.39 4.01
C CYS A 191 -14.25 -5.45 3.66
N ARG A 192 -14.53 -4.50 4.54
CA ARG A 192 -15.70 -3.61 4.46
C ARG A 192 -15.27 -2.16 4.41
N GLN A 193 -16.02 -1.36 3.67
CA GLN A 193 -15.90 0.10 3.73
C GLN A 193 -16.69 0.68 4.91
N GLU A 194 -16.58 1.98 5.13
CA GLU A 194 -17.10 2.67 6.31
C GLU A 194 -18.61 2.53 6.53
N ASP A 195 -19.41 2.28 5.48
CA ASP A 195 -20.85 2.02 5.55
C ASP A 195 -21.21 0.55 5.80
N GLY A 196 -20.21 -0.29 6.01
CA GLY A 196 -20.36 -1.72 6.30
C GLY A 196 -20.50 -2.62 5.07
N LYS A 197 -20.55 -2.08 3.86
CA LYS A 197 -20.65 -2.88 2.63
C LYS A 197 -19.40 -3.71 2.40
N LEU A 198 -19.59 -4.96 2.05
CA LEU A 198 -18.51 -5.88 1.68
C LEU A 198 -17.95 -5.47 0.30
N ILE A 199 -16.66 -5.20 0.23
CA ILE A 199 -15.98 -4.72 -0.97
C ILE A 199 -14.83 -5.61 -1.43
N GLY A 200 -14.42 -6.54 -0.60
CA GLY A 200 -13.36 -7.49 -0.87
C GLY A 200 -13.28 -8.55 0.18
N ILE A 201 -12.54 -9.60 -0.11
CA ILE A 201 -12.28 -10.67 0.85
C ILE A 201 -10.79 -11.01 0.75
N ARG A 202 -10.11 -11.01 1.87
CA ARG A 202 -8.75 -11.51 1.97
C ARG A 202 -8.74 -12.87 2.64
N VAL A 203 -7.66 -13.60 2.41
CA VAL A 203 -7.41 -14.84 3.14
C VAL A 203 -6.03 -14.83 3.77
N ARG A 204 -5.95 -15.47 4.94
CA ARG A 204 -4.68 -15.82 5.55
C ARG A 204 -4.43 -17.31 5.34
N ASN A 205 -3.35 -17.64 4.64
CA ASN A 205 -2.89 -19.01 4.48
C ASN A 205 -2.39 -19.57 5.81
N MET A 206 -2.92 -20.74 6.18
CA MET A 206 -2.51 -21.46 7.37
C MET A 206 -1.55 -22.63 7.05
N ASN A 207 -1.26 -22.85 5.75
CA ASN A 207 -0.28 -23.83 5.33
C ASN A 207 1.15 -23.24 5.48
N PRO A 208 2.02 -23.83 6.33
CA PRO A 208 3.36 -23.33 6.58
C PRO A 208 4.29 -23.38 5.35
N ASN A 209 3.95 -24.15 4.33
CA ASN A 209 4.72 -24.27 3.09
C ASN A 209 4.41 -23.17 2.07
N ILE A 210 3.51 -22.23 2.38
CA ILE A 210 3.14 -21.12 1.51
C ILE A 210 3.72 -19.81 2.08
N ASP A 211 4.68 -19.21 1.38
CA ASP A 211 5.34 -17.97 1.80
C ASP A 211 4.39 -16.77 1.89
N ILE A 212 3.35 -16.73 1.04
CA ILE A 212 2.38 -15.64 1.00
C ILE A 212 1.34 -15.85 2.09
N LYS A 213 1.50 -15.15 3.21
CA LYS A 213 0.58 -15.24 4.35
C LYS A 213 -0.80 -14.67 4.04
N TYR A 214 -0.87 -13.51 3.38
CA TYR A 214 -2.12 -12.81 3.06
C TYR A 214 -2.24 -12.56 1.57
N LYS A 215 -3.38 -12.90 1.00
CA LYS A 215 -3.72 -12.61 -0.41
C LYS A 215 -5.23 -12.33 -0.55
N PRO A 216 -5.70 -11.77 -1.69
CA PRO A 216 -7.13 -11.79 -2.02
C PRO A 216 -7.65 -13.22 -2.04
N LEU A 217 -8.92 -13.40 -1.66
CA LEU A 217 -9.60 -14.69 -1.83
C LEU A 217 -9.74 -15.02 -3.31
N GLU A 218 -9.44 -16.25 -3.66
CA GLU A 218 -9.66 -16.86 -4.96
C GLU A 218 -10.43 -18.16 -4.75
N LEU A 219 -11.57 -18.32 -5.44
CA LEU A 219 -12.36 -19.53 -5.43
C LEU A 219 -11.82 -20.57 -6.41
N LEU A 220 -12.34 -21.79 -6.34
CA LEU A 220 -11.97 -22.90 -7.23
C LEU A 220 -12.22 -22.62 -8.71
N ASP A 221 -13.20 -21.79 -9.03
CA ASP A 221 -13.54 -21.37 -10.40
C ASP A 221 -12.69 -20.21 -10.92
N GLY A 222 -11.70 -19.74 -10.12
CA GLY A 222 -10.84 -18.61 -10.45
C GLY A 222 -11.44 -17.24 -10.16
N THR A 223 -12.60 -17.15 -9.53
CA THR A 223 -13.19 -15.87 -9.12
C THR A 223 -12.35 -15.25 -8.01
N GLU A 224 -11.81 -14.04 -8.24
CA GLU A 224 -11.03 -13.28 -7.27
C GLU A 224 -11.86 -12.16 -6.60
N PHE A 225 -11.71 -11.99 -5.29
CA PHE A 225 -12.36 -10.95 -4.48
C PHE A 225 -11.40 -9.85 -4.08
N ASN A 226 -10.67 -9.33 -5.05
CA ASN A 226 -9.72 -8.25 -4.86
C ASN A 226 -10.41 -6.88 -4.76
N PHE A 227 -9.79 -5.94 -4.03
CA PHE A 227 -10.27 -4.57 -3.86
C PHE A 227 -9.08 -3.61 -3.69
N PRO A 228 -9.28 -2.30 -3.92
CA PRO A 228 -8.21 -1.32 -3.77
C PRO A 228 -7.90 -1.05 -2.29
N THR A 229 -6.97 -1.80 -1.71
CA THR A 229 -6.55 -1.66 -0.30
C THR A 229 -6.06 -0.26 0.07
N ASN A 230 -5.72 0.57 -0.92
CA ASN A 230 -5.32 1.97 -0.71
C ASN A 230 -6.49 2.90 -0.35
N GLU A 231 -7.74 2.47 -0.57
CA GLU A 231 -8.93 3.31 -0.40
C GLU A 231 -9.62 3.10 0.95
N VAL A 232 -9.35 1.98 1.62
CA VAL A 232 -10.06 1.57 2.82
C VAL A 232 -9.11 1.11 3.91
N PHE A 233 -9.54 1.25 5.17
CA PHE A 233 -8.89 0.66 6.32
C PHE A 233 -9.63 -0.61 6.75
N TYR A 234 -8.92 -1.56 7.30
CA TYR A 234 -9.58 -2.64 8.01
C TYR A 234 -10.13 -2.14 9.35
N GLY A 235 -11.39 -2.47 9.61
CA GLY A 235 -12.08 -2.06 10.84
C GLY A 235 -12.71 -0.67 10.79
N GLU A 236 -12.65 0.06 9.67
CA GLU A 236 -13.20 1.41 9.59
C GLU A 236 -14.71 1.46 9.83
N ASN A 237 -15.45 0.44 9.40
CA ASN A 237 -16.89 0.33 9.61
C ASN A 237 -17.29 0.16 11.09
N PHE A 238 -16.40 -0.36 11.92
CA PHE A 238 -16.64 -0.54 13.36
C PHE A 238 -16.09 0.61 14.19
N ASN A 239 -14.90 1.09 13.85
CA ASN A 239 -14.11 1.97 14.72
C ASN A 239 -14.21 3.46 14.38
N ARG A 240 -14.83 3.81 13.25
CA ARG A 240 -14.96 5.21 12.81
C ARG A 240 -15.59 6.11 13.88
N ALA A 241 -16.71 5.71 14.48
CA ALA A 241 -17.40 6.53 15.49
C ALA A 241 -16.51 6.83 16.71
N ASN A 242 -15.71 5.85 17.16
CA ASN A 242 -14.76 6.02 18.24
C ASN A 242 -13.64 6.99 17.86
N ILE A 243 -13.15 6.88 16.62
CA ILE A 243 -12.10 7.75 16.08
C ILE A 243 -12.61 9.20 15.98
N GLU A 244 -13.82 9.42 15.45
CA GLU A 244 -14.44 10.73 15.37
C GLU A 244 -14.64 11.35 16.76
N ARG A 245 -15.10 10.54 17.75
CA ARG A 245 -15.28 10.96 19.14
C ARG A 245 -13.98 11.34 19.83
N THR A 246 -12.93 10.52 19.66
CA THR A 246 -11.64 10.73 20.34
C THR A 246 -10.67 11.58 19.54
N ARG A 247 -10.93 11.82 18.27
CA ARG A 247 -10.04 12.45 17.28
C ARG A 247 -8.67 11.79 17.20
N SER A 248 -8.60 10.53 17.57
CA SER A 248 -7.36 9.76 17.69
C SER A 248 -7.47 8.44 16.93
N VAL A 249 -6.37 7.99 16.33
CA VAL A 249 -6.32 6.72 15.60
C VAL A 249 -5.01 6.01 15.85
N ILE A 250 -5.07 4.66 15.97
CA ILE A 250 -3.89 3.79 15.96
C ILE A 250 -3.83 3.11 14.61
N LEU A 251 -2.71 3.28 13.91
CA LEU A 251 -2.46 2.70 12.59
C LEU A 251 -1.55 1.48 12.71
N VAL A 252 -2.06 0.32 12.31
CA VAL A 252 -1.37 -0.98 12.35
C VAL A 252 -1.31 -1.63 10.98
N GLU A 253 -0.48 -2.65 10.79
CA GLU A 253 -0.33 -3.31 9.49
C GLU A 253 -1.45 -4.31 9.20
N SER A 254 -1.85 -5.12 10.20
CA SER A 254 -2.67 -6.32 10.01
C SER A 254 -4.07 -6.25 10.58
N GLU A 255 -4.93 -7.09 10.04
CA GLU A 255 -6.34 -7.23 10.42
C GLU A 255 -6.49 -7.85 11.82
N LYS A 256 -5.65 -8.84 12.15
CA LYS A 256 -5.71 -9.53 13.46
C LYS A 256 -5.45 -8.57 14.62
N THR A 257 -4.57 -7.59 14.41
CA THR A 257 -4.25 -6.58 15.43
C THR A 257 -5.46 -5.72 15.77
N VAL A 258 -6.25 -5.33 14.77
CA VAL A 258 -7.48 -4.54 14.97
C VAL A 258 -8.49 -5.30 15.82
N MET A 259 -8.68 -6.60 15.56
CA MET A 259 -9.59 -7.46 16.32
C MET A 259 -9.10 -7.70 17.74
N LYS A 260 -7.79 -7.96 17.92
CA LYS A 260 -7.22 -8.14 19.25
C LYS A 260 -7.33 -6.89 20.12
N PHE A 261 -7.23 -5.70 19.53
CA PHE A 261 -7.43 -4.43 20.21
C PHE A 261 -8.85 -4.32 20.77
N GLU A 262 -9.85 -4.85 20.06
CA GLU A 262 -11.24 -4.90 20.54
C GLU A 262 -11.38 -5.78 21.76
N ASP A 263 -10.76 -6.96 21.76
CA ASP A 263 -10.76 -7.86 22.93
C ASP A 263 -10.06 -7.26 24.15
N TRP A 264 -9.05 -6.41 23.93
CA TRP A 264 -8.34 -5.74 25.04
C TRP A 264 -9.08 -4.57 25.64
N TYR A 265 -9.74 -3.74 24.80
CA TYR A 265 -10.27 -2.44 25.21
C TYR A 265 -11.78 -2.29 25.03
N GLY A 266 -12.41 -3.26 24.41
CA GLY A 266 -13.82 -3.26 24.10
C GLY A 266 -14.17 -2.47 22.84
N GLU A 267 -15.34 -2.76 22.30
CA GLU A 267 -15.85 -2.19 21.06
C GLU A 267 -15.84 -0.65 21.07
N GLU A 268 -16.28 -0.05 22.19
CA GLU A 268 -16.45 1.40 22.29
C GLU A 268 -15.14 2.18 22.44
N ASN A 269 -14.03 1.49 22.69
CA ASN A 269 -12.73 2.10 22.87
C ASN A 269 -11.72 1.73 21.78
N ASN A 270 -12.11 0.89 20.84
CA ASN A 270 -11.25 0.51 19.74
C ASN A 270 -11.13 1.66 18.74
N ILE A 271 -9.93 2.24 18.63
CA ILE A 271 -9.55 3.27 17.64
C ILE A 271 -8.50 2.77 16.67
N CYS A 272 -8.33 1.45 16.57
CA CYS A 272 -7.31 0.80 15.76
C CYS A 272 -7.79 0.57 14.33
N LEU A 273 -6.95 0.89 13.34
CA LEU A 273 -7.22 0.67 11.92
C LEU A 273 -6.08 -0.07 11.24
N GLY A 274 -6.41 -1.10 10.46
CA GLY A 274 -5.46 -1.86 9.65
C GLY A 274 -5.16 -1.20 8.31
N LEU A 275 -3.87 -1.07 8.00
CA LEU A 275 -3.39 -0.48 6.74
C LEU A 275 -3.36 -1.46 5.57
N TYR A 276 -3.52 -2.78 5.80
CA TYR A 276 -3.23 -3.86 4.86
C TYR A 276 -1.76 -3.89 4.41
N GLY A 277 -0.86 -3.50 5.28
CA GLY A 277 0.58 -3.34 5.09
C GLY A 277 1.09 -2.06 5.73
N SER A 278 2.25 -1.57 5.32
CA SER A 278 2.96 -0.46 5.97
C SER A 278 2.84 0.89 5.23
N VAL A 279 1.76 1.10 4.44
CA VAL A 279 1.62 2.33 3.63
C VAL A 279 0.33 3.07 3.93
N LEU A 280 0.45 4.32 4.32
CA LEU A 280 -0.67 5.27 4.38
C LEU A 280 -0.84 5.95 3.02
N SER A 281 -1.91 5.66 2.29
CA SER A 281 -2.23 6.32 1.02
C SER A 281 -2.77 7.75 1.26
N ASN A 282 -2.82 8.56 0.21
CA ASN A 282 -3.44 9.88 0.29
C ASN A 282 -4.97 9.80 0.47
N SER A 283 -5.59 8.75 -0.03
CA SER A 283 -7.02 8.51 0.17
C SER A 283 -7.34 8.21 1.63
N LYS A 284 -6.58 7.29 2.24
CA LYS A 284 -6.67 6.98 3.67
C LYS A 284 -6.41 8.22 4.54
N LEU A 285 -5.39 9.01 4.21
CA LEU A 285 -5.14 10.27 4.92
C LEU A 285 -6.35 11.20 4.87
N ARG A 286 -6.96 11.39 3.70
CA ARG A 286 -8.16 12.23 3.56
C ARG A 286 -9.32 11.73 4.42
N LYS A 287 -9.53 10.41 4.51
CA LYS A 287 -10.53 9.82 5.39
C LYS A 287 -10.28 10.21 6.85
N LEU A 288 -9.06 10.01 7.37
CA LEU A 288 -8.71 10.38 8.74
C LEU A 288 -8.99 11.87 9.02
N LEU A 289 -8.63 12.73 8.08
CA LEU A 289 -8.87 14.17 8.21
C LEU A 289 -10.36 14.51 8.16
N SER A 290 -11.15 13.83 7.32
CA SER A 290 -12.60 14.01 7.26
C SER A 290 -13.31 13.56 8.53
N TRP A 291 -12.74 12.62 9.27
CA TRP A 291 -13.20 12.17 10.59
C TRP A 291 -12.69 13.05 11.75
N GLY A 292 -11.97 14.12 11.42
CA GLY A 292 -11.47 15.09 12.41
C GLY A 292 -10.28 14.61 13.22
N CYS A 293 -9.54 13.59 12.77
CA CYS A 293 -8.35 13.11 13.46
C CYS A 293 -7.28 14.20 13.54
N ASN A 294 -6.71 14.36 14.73
CA ASN A 294 -5.58 15.26 15.01
C ASN A 294 -4.51 14.63 15.91
N THR A 295 -4.71 13.39 16.31
CA THR A 295 -3.74 12.61 17.08
C THR A 295 -3.57 11.24 16.45
N PHE A 296 -2.36 10.90 16.07
CA PHE A 296 -2.05 9.72 15.28
C PHE A 296 -1.01 8.88 16.01
N TYR A 297 -1.27 7.58 16.15
CA TYR A 297 -0.34 6.62 16.69
C TYR A 297 0.07 5.66 15.58
N ILE A 298 1.34 5.65 15.21
CA ILE A 298 1.92 4.73 14.22
C ILE A 298 2.45 3.53 15.00
N ALA A 299 1.90 2.35 14.74
CA ALA A 299 2.24 1.12 15.44
C ALA A 299 2.43 -0.02 14.43
N LEU A 300 3.46 0.11 13.58
CA LEU A 300 3.84 -0.91 12.59
C LEU A 300 4.53 -2.10 13.27
N ASP A 301 4.56 -3.22 12.55
CA ASP A 301 5.26 -4.41 13.03
C ASP A 301 6.76 -4.14 13.20
N SER A 302 7.33 -4.61 14.30
CA SER A 302 8.76 -4.42 14.64
C SER A 302 9.64 -5.36 13.82
N ASP A 303 9.92 -5.00 12.57
CA ASP A 303 10.74 -5.78 11.63
C ASP A 303 12.25 -5.71 11.92
N PHE A 304 12.65 -5.57 13.20
CA PHE A 304 14.05 -5.48 13.63
C PHE A 304 14.23 -6.20 14.97
N LYS A 305 15.45 -6.71 15.18
CA LYS A 305 15.85 -7.38 16.43
C LYS A 305 16.45 -6.41 17.43
N GLU A 306 17.24 -5.47 16.93
CA GLU A 306 18.01 -4.52 17.75
C GLU A 306 17.95 -3.13 17.10
N ILE A 307 18.00 -2.10 17.94
CA ILE A 307 18.12 -0.71 17.49
C ILE A 307 19.59 -0.48 17.12
N THR A 308 19.89 -0.59 15.84
CA THR A 308 21.24 -0.44 15.30
C THR A 308 21.24 0.43 14.05
N TYR A 309 22.32 1.18 13.86
CA TYR A 309 22.56 2.02 12.69
C TYR A 309 23.75 1.51 11.90
N SER A 310 23.66 1.60 10.57
CA SER A 310 24.74 1.17 9.69
C SER A 310 25.84 2.23 9.59
N ASN A 311 27.09 1.78 9.61
CA ASN A 311 28.25 2.62 9.26
C ASN A 311 28.40 2.76 7.73
N ASP A 312 27.77 1.90 6.94
CA ASP A 312 27.77 1.94 5.47
C ASP A 312 26.52 2.62 4.94
N LYS A 313 26.68 3.77 4.31
CA LYS A 313 25.57 4.56 3.73
C LYS A 313 24.75 3.81 2.66
N ASN A 314 25.30 2.75 2.09
CA ASN A 314 24.63 1.96 1.05
C ASN A 314 23.86 0.74 1.61
N LYS A 315 24.02 0.42 2.89
CA LYS A 315 23.44 -0.77 3.51
C LYS A 315 22.70 -0.39 4.80
N LEU A 316 21.36 -0.38 4.71
CA LEU A 316 20.51 -0.08 5.86
C LEU A 316 20.35 -1.31 6.76
N THR A 317 20.37 -1.06 8.07
CA THR A 317 19.97 -2.06 9.07
C THR A 317 18.47 -2.36 9.01
N GLU A 318 18.01 -3.37 9.74
CA GLU A 318 16.57 -3.67 9.86
C GLU A 318 15.84 -2.50 10.55
N TYR A 319 16.43 -1.93 11.59
CA TYR A 319 15.87 -0.78 12.30
C TYR A 319 15.76 0.46 11.39
N GLU A 320 16.78 0.81 10.64
CA GLU A 320 16.74 1.93 9.69
C GLU A 320 15.70 1.74 8.59
N LYS A 321 15.44 0.50 8.17
CA LYS A 321 14.34 0.17 7.23
C LYS A 321 12.97 0.40 7.87
N PHE A 322 12.80 -0.03 9.13
CA PHE A 322 11.59 0.23 9.92
C PHE A 322 11.39 1.74 10.10
N GLU A 323 12.41 2.46 10.56
CA GLU A 323 12.38 3.91 10.72
C GLU A 323 11.95 4.63 9.43
N LYS A 324 12.47 4.22 8.28
CA LYS A 324 12.05 4.76 6.97
C LYS A 324 10.57 4.52 6.65
N LYS A 325 10.00 3.38 7.03
CA LYS A 325 8.56 3.10 6.86
C LYS A 325 7.75 4.07 7.74
N VAL A 326 8.12 4.19 9.01
CA VAL A 326 7.50 5.10 9.97
C VAL A 326 7.57 6.54 9.49
N MET A 327 8.76 7.02 9.08
CA MET A 327 8.97 8.40 8.62
C MET A 327 8.16 8.76 7.38
N LYS A 328 7.88 7.80 6.48
CA LYS A 328 6.97 8.03 5.34
C LYS A 328 5.55 8.34 5.77
N ILE A 329 5.05 7.65 6.79
CA ILE A 329 3.71 7.89 7.36
C ILE A 329 3.73 9.18 8.17
N TYR A 330 4.72 9.36 9.03
CA TYR A 330 4.90 10.56 9.84
C TYR A 330 4.88 11.83 9.00
N ASN A 331 5.67 11.89 7.92
CA ASN A 331 5.73 13.07 7.05
C ASN A 331 4.40 13.44 6.39
N LYS A 332 3.49 12.47 6.25
CA LYS A 332 2.14 12.73 5.77
C LYS A 332 1.21 13.25 6.86
N LEU A 333 1.40 12.82 8.10
CA LEU A 333 0.50 13.11 9.22
C LEU A 333 0.88 14.37 9.99
N LYS A 334 2.19 14.66 10.11
CA LYS A 334 2.71 15.79 10.91
C LYS A 334 2.10 17.16 10.62
N PRO A 335 1.67 17.50 9.38
CA PRO A 335 1.04 18.79 9.12
C PRO A 335 -0.35 18.96 9.77
N TYR A 336 -0.95 17.86 10.23
CA TYR A 336 -2.35 17.80 10.64
C TYR A 336 -2.57 17.54 12.12
N GLY A 337 -1.52 17.24 12.88
CA GLY A 337 -1.65 17.02 14.31
C GLY A 337 -0.46 16.33 14.95
N LYS A 338 -0.66 15.84 16.18
CA LYS A 338 0.36 15.13 16.95
C LYS A 338 0.55 13.71 16.41
N VAL A 339 1.80 13.30 16.23
CA VAL A 339 2.14 11.97 15.74
C VAL A 339 3.05 11.28 16.75
N TYR A 340 2.63 10.12 17.19
CA TYR A 340 3.38 9.26 18.11
C TYR A 340 3.75 7.96 17.41
N VAL A 341 4.89 7.37 17.76
CA VAL A 341 5.28 6.04 17.34
C VAL A 341 5.32 5.10 18.53
N ILE A 342 4.80 3.90 18.33
CA ILE A 342 4.79 2.83 19.31
C ILE A 342 5.55 1.66 18.69
N TYR A 343 6.65 1.28 19.32
CA TYR A 343 7.49 0.17 18.90
C TYR A 343 8.25 -0.40 20.11
N ASN A 344 8.96 -1.48 19.93
CA ASN A 344 9.74 -2.08 21.02
C ASN A 344 11.01 -1.28 21.35
N ASN A 345 10.83 -0.13 22.00
CA ASN A 345 11.92 0.70 22.54
C ASN A 345 12.32 0.32 23.98
N LEU A 346 11.68 -0.68 24.57
CA LEU A 346 12.01 -1.22 25.89
C LEU A 346 12.94 -2.44 25.82
N GLY A 347 13.25 -2.92 24.61
CA GLY A 347 14.17 -4.03 24.41
C GLY A 347 13.62 -5.37 24.89
N PHE A 348 12.31 -5.61 24.78
CA PHE A 348 11.73 -6.93 24.99
C PHE A 348 12.38 -7.92 24.01
N LYS A 349 12.82 -9.07 24.54
CA LYS A 349 13.53 -10.09 23.78
C LYS A 349 12.56 -10.91 22.92
N ASP A 350 13.11 -11.51 21.87
CA ASP A 350 12.41 -12.44 20.97
C ASP A 350 11.15 -11.86 20.27
N CYS A 351 11.14 -10.55 20.06
CA CYS A 351 10.01 -9.80 19.52
C CYS A 351 10.20 -9.41 18.04
N TYR A 352 10.94 -10.22 17.28
CA TYR A 352 11.17 -9.96 15.85
C TYR A 352 9.90 -10.18 15.01
N LYS A 353 9.55 -9.21 14.20
CA LYS A 353 8.29 -9.16 13.40
C LYS A 353 7.02 -9.15 14.23
N PHE A 354 7.10 -8.71 15.49
CA PHE A 354 5.93 -8.59 16.34
C PHE A 354 5.11 -7.36 15.96
N SER A 355 3.80 -7.56 15.83
CA SER A 355 2.85 -6.47 15.93
C SER A 355 2.68 -6.06 17.40
N ILE A 356 2.09 -4.90 17.64
CA ILE A 356 1.87 -4.43 19.02
C ILE A 356 0.96 -5.34 19.86
N THR A 357 0.20 -6.23 19.24
CA THR A 357 -0.69 -7.18 19.90
C THR A 357 -0.12 -8.60 19.98
N ASP A 358 1.10 -8.83 19.50
CA ASP A 358 1.85 -10.06 19.76
C ASP A 358 2.52 -10.02 21.14
N TYR A 359 2.55 -8.83 21.80
CA TYR A 359 2.90 -8.67 23.20
C TYR A 359 1.73 -9.04 24.12
N GLU A 360 2.02 -9.31 25.38
CA GLU A 360 0.98 -9.33 26.42
C GLU A 360 0.43 -7.89 26.61
N LYS A 361 -0.83 -7.79 27.05
CA LYS A 361 -1.50 -6.48 27.21
C LYS A 361 -0.70 -5.53 28.11
N GLU A 362 -0.14 -6.05 29.20
CA GLU A 362 0.66 -5.29 30.15
C GLU A 362 1.97 -4.76 29.52
N GLN A 363 2.59 -5.55 28.64
CA GLN A 363 3.77 -5.12 27.89
C GLN A 363 3.41 -4.02 26.89
N PHE A 364 2.30 -4.20 26.15
CA PHE A 364 1.81 -3.15 25.26
C PHE A 364 1.52 -1.84 26.04
N GLU A 365 0.91 -1.90 27.22
CA GLU A 365 0.65 -0.71 28.04
C GLU A 365 1.95 -0.01 28.50
N GLN A 366 3.02 -0.76 28.71
CA GLN A 366 4.35 -0.18 28.96
C GLN A 366 4.89 0.53 27.72
N LEU A 367 4.80 -0.10 26.53
CA LEU A 367 5.17 0.55 25.26
C LEU A 367 4.31 1.79 25.00
N TRP A 368 3.02 1.72 25.29
CA TRP A 368 2.11 2.87 25.18
C TRP A 368 2.53 4.05 26.04
N LYS A 369 2.97 3.80 27.27
CA LYS A 369 3.51 4.85 28.17
C LYS A 369 4.83 5.44 27.67
N LYS A 370 5.58 4.67 26.91
CA LYS A 370 6.89 5.05 26.35
C LYS A 370 6.85 5.47 24.89
N LYS A 371 5.63 5.64 24.32
CA LYS A 371 5.50 6.14 22.96
C LYS A 371 6.25 7.46 22.76
N GLU A 372 6.88 7.58 21.62
CA GLU A 372 7.68 8.75 21.26
C GLU A 372 6.85 9.71 20.41
N GLU A 373 6.79 10.98 20.83
CA GLU A 373 6.30 12.05 19.98
C GLU A 373 7.44 12.45 19.03
N ILE A 374 7.23 12.26 17.74
CA ILE A 374 8.19 12.71 16.74
C ILE A 374 7.94 14.19 16.49
N MET A 375 8.93 15.03 16.81
CA MET A 375 8.89 16.48 16.59
C MET A 375 9.37 16.89 15.19
#